data_cc6a886cc2449639d9cd29b0d22b4804
#
_entry.id   cc6a886cc2449639d9cd29b0d22b4804
#
_cell.length_a   1.000
_cell.length_b   1.000
_cell.length_c   1.000
_cell.angle_alpha   90.00
_cell.angle_beta   90.00
_cell.angle_gamma   90.00
#
_symmetry.space_group_name_H-M   'P 1'
#
loop_
_entity.id
_entity.type
_entity.pdbx_description
1 polymer ?
#
loop_
_entity_poly.entity_id
_entity_poly.type
_entity_poly.pdbx_seq_one_letter_code
_entity_poly.pdbx_strand_id
1 'polypeptide(L)'
;MLKPGEFDRSVDESGIEIWITQMGGYMNMNTAFIDRENDIVAIVDPFDSRRWVEALEEEGLRPTHLLYTHTHRDHAAGFPQMKRLIPDLEVWGHVECNHPGLLAHVVFRKVEFTNLWNHAPQTEEIWNQGNISLTVTHSPGHAPGHVTLHGHGVYHAGDLLFTYACGRDDLPGSDPIALLHSLAYAKGQLKQLPQDWRLIPGHRYDWIDGSTPDWVSISDCLEYNYAL
;
A
#
# COMPACT_ATOMS: atom_id res chain seq x y z
N MET A 1 18.56 4.60 0.47
CA MET A 1 17.54 5.18 -0.44
C MET A 1 17.59 4.49 -1.80
N LEU A 2 16.48 3.95 -2.22
CA LEU A 2 16.31 3.35 -3.54
C LEU A 2 16.30 4.44 -4.62
N LYS A 3 16.92 4.16 -5.77
CA LYS A 3 16.70 4.97 -6.97
C LYS A 3 15.32 4.62 -7.56
N PRO A 4 14.69 5.55 -8.31
CA PRO A 4 13.42 5.24 -8.95
C PRO A 4 13.48 3.96 -9.80
N GLY A 5 12.60 2.98 -9.50
CA GLY A 5 12.56 1.68 -10.17
C GLY A 5 13.63 0.68 -9.76
N GLU A 6 14.46 0.98 -8.77
CA GLU A 6 15.34 0.02 -8.09
C GLU A 6 14.52 -0.75 -7.05
N PHE A 7 14.78 -2.05 -6.91
CA PHE A 7 14.03 -2.92 -5.99
C PHE A 7 14.89 -3.33 -4.80
N ASP A 8 14.42 -3.04 -3.59
CA ASP A 8 14.87 -3.74 -2.38
C ASP A 8 14.14 -5.07 -2.28
N ARG A 9 14.88 -6.15 -2.08
CA ARG A 9 14.35 -7.52 -2.07
C ARG A 9 14.76 -8.20 -0.79
N SER A 10 13.80 -8.77 -0.10
CA SER A 10 14.02 -9.57 1.11
C SER A 10 13.11 -10.79 1.10
N VAL A 11 13.41 -11.76 1.95
CA VAL A 11 12.61 -12.98 2.14
C VAL A 11 12.34 -13.11 3.63
N ASP A 12 11.10 -13.37 4.00
CA ASP A 12 10.73 -13.61 5.39
C ASP A 12 10.97 -15.06 5.82
N GLU A 13 10.72 -15.37 7.10
CA GLU A 13 10.91 -16.71 7.66
C GLU A 13 9.96 -17.77 7.06
N SER A 14 8.85 -17.37 6.45
CA SER A 14 7.88 -18.24 5.77
C SER A 14 8.23 -18.51 4.31
N GLY A 15 9.28 -17.86 3.76
CA GLY A 15 9.70 -17.99 2.38
C GLY A 15 9.02 -17.03 1.42
N ILE A 16 8.20 -16.09 1.92
CA ILE A 16 7.60 -15.04 1.10
C ILE A 16 8.64 -13.97 0.79
N GLU A 17 8.81 -13.67 -0.51
CA GLU A 17 9.67 -12.56 -0.94
C GLU A 17 8.89 -11.24 -0.86
N ILE A 18 9.56 -10.22 -0.37
CA ILE A 18 9.04 -8.85 -0.31
C ILE A 18 9.92 -7.96 -1.19
N TRP A 19 9.33 -7.36 -2.22
CA TRP A 19 10.02 -6.41 -3.08
C TRP A 19 9.43 -5.02 -2.86
N ILE A 20 10.29 -4.05 -2.55
CA ILE A 20 9.90 -2.66 -2.31
C ILE A 20 10.60 -1.79 -3.34
N THR A 21 9.89 -0.83 -3.91
CA THR A 21 10.45 0.11 -4.87
C THR A 21 9.80 1.49 -4.74
N GLN A 22 10.54 2.52 -5.13
CA GLN A 22 10.02 3.87 -5.27
C GLN A 22 9.85 4.20 -6.75
N MET A 23 8.70 4.77 -7.13
CA MET A 23 8.37 5.14 -8.50
C MET A 23 7.61 6.47 -8.56
N GLY A 24 7.66 7.11 -9.72
CA GLY A 24 6.89 8.31 -10.01
C GLY A 24 7.43 9.61 -9.42
N GLY A 25 6.88 10.73 -9.88
CA GLY A 25 7.30 12.07 -9.49
C GLY A 25 6.89 12.46 -8.07
N TYR A 26 5.89 11.79 -7.50
CA TYR A 26 5.48 11.94 -6.09
C TYR A 26 6.19 10.96 -5.16
N MET A 27 7.18 10.21 -5.69
CA MET A 27 7.96 9.23 -4.92
C MET A 27 7.08 8.16 -4.25
N ASN A 28 6.09 7.63 -5.00
CA ASN A 28 5.19 6.58 -4.52
C ASN A 28 5.98 5.33 -4.16
N MET A 29 5.70 4.77 -2.99
CA MET A 29 6.25 3.49 -2.54
C MET A 29 5.31 2.37 -2.95
N ASN A 30 5.87 1.37 -3.62
CA ASN A 30 5.14 0.18 -4.05
C ASN A 30 5.75 -1.05 -3.40
N THR A 31 4.92 -2.01 -3.04
CA THR A 31 5.36 -3.27 -2.41
C THR A 31 4.78 -4.46 -3.15
N ALA A 32 5.57 -5.50 -3.38
CA ALA A 32 5.05 -6.79 -3.83
C ALA A 32 5.36 -7.87 -2.80
N PHE A 33 4.40 -8.78 -2.63
CA PHE A 33 4.51 -10.03 -1.88
C PHE A 33 4.49 -11.17 -2.89
N ILE A 34 5.48 -12.07 -2.82
CA ILE A 34 5.71 -13.10 -3.84
C ILE A 34 5.81 -14.46 -3.16
N ASP A 35 4.93 -15.35 -3.52
CA ASP A 35 4.94 -16.76 -3.17
C ASP A 35 5.34 -17.57 -4.40
N ARG A 36 6.62 -17.95 -4.49
CA ARG A 36 7.13 -18.72 -5.62
C ARG A 36 6.60 -20.15 -5.66
N GLU A 37 6.24 -20.71 -4.50
CA GLU A 37 5.72 -22.08 -4.41
C GLU A 37 4.35 -22.21 -5.10
N ASN A 38 3.53 -21.16 -5.02
CA ASN A 38 2.17 -21.13 -5.55
C ASN A 38 2.02 -20.22 -6.79
N ASP A 39 3.11 -19.70 -7.35
CA ASP A 39 3.12 -18.76 -8.48
C ASP A 39 2.24 -17.51 -8.24
N ILE A 40 2.25 -16.97 -7.01
CA ILE A 40 1.46 -15.80 -6.64
C ILE A 40 2.36 -14.57 -6.50
N VAL A 41 1.97 -13.49 -7.16
CA VAL A 41 2.58 -12.17 -7.03
C VAL A 41 1.50 -11.15 -6.81
N ALA A 42 1.46 -10.57 -5.61
CA ALA A 42 0.52 -9.52 -5.20
C ALA A 42 1.26 -8.17 -5.09
N ILE A 43 0.86 -7.18 -5.90
CA ILE A 43 1.50 -5.86 -5.92
C ILE A 43 0.54 -4.84 -5.31
N VAL A 44 1.04 -4.07 -4.34
CA VAL A 44 0.33 -2.96 -3.71
C VAL A 44 0.66 -1.66 -4.45
N ASP A 45 -0.38 -0.94 -4.88
CA ASP A 45 -0.33 0.38 -5.52
C ASP A 45 0.69 0.50 -6.67
N PRO A 46 0.67 -0.35 -7.72
CA PRO A 46 1.66 -0.31 -8.77
C PRO A 46 1.60 1.00 -9.56
N PHE A 47 2.64 1.84 -9.48
CA PHE A 47 2.72 3.10 -10.21
C PHE A 47 3.12 2.89 -11.68
N ASP A 48 4.23 2.19 -11.93
CA ASP A 48 4.73 1.87 -13.27
C ASP A 48 4.62 0.36 -13.54
N SER A 49 3.55 0.00 -14.23
CA SER A 49 3.24 -1.39 -14.54
C SER A 49 4.27 -2.07 -15.43
N ARG A 50 4.87 -1.33 -16.38
CA ARG A 50 5.87 -1.90 -17.28
C ARG A 50 7.12 -2.28 -16.49
N ARG A 51 7.59 -1.38 -15.62
CA ARG A 51 8.77 -1.63 -14.80
C ARG A 51 8.56 -2.85 -13.87
N TRP A 52 7.35 -2.99 -13.31
CA TRP A 52 7.00 -4.16 -12.50
C TRP A 52 7.02 -5.45 -13.33
N VAL A 53 6.36 -5.46 -14.48
CA VAL A 53 6.30 -6.65 -15.36
C VAL A 53 7.69 -7.05 -15.82
N GLU A 54 8.52 -6.11 -16.32
CA GLU A 54 9.89 -6.37 -16.75
C GLU A 54 10.73 -6.97 -15.62
N ALA A 55 10.67 -6.40 -14.40
CA ALA A 55 11.47 -6.90 -13.27
C ALA A 55 11.03 -8.31 -12.81
N LEU A 56 9.74 -8.61 -12.88
CA LEU A 56 9.23 -9.93 -12.52
C LEU A 56 9.52 -10.97 -13.60
N GLU A 57 9.40 -10.62 -14.88
CA GLU A 57 9.72 -11.50 -16.02
C GLU A 57 11.20 -11.91 -16.02
N GLU A 58 12.12 -11.02 -15.62
CA GLU A 58 13.56 -11.35 -15.44
C GLU A 58 13.77 -12.49 -14.43
N GLU A 59 12.84 -12.67 -13.50
CA GLU A 59 12.85 -13.72 -12.47
C GLU A 59 11.92 -14.91 -12.79
N GLY A 60 11.32 -14.93 -13.98
CA GLY A 60 10.35 -15.96 -14.39
C GLY A 60 8.98 -15.84 -13.69
N LEU A 61 8.64 -14.65 -13.18
CA LEU A 61 7.41 -14.35 -12.46
C LEU A 61 6.49 -13.45 -13.29
N ARG A 62 5.21 -13.40 -12.90
CA ARG A 62 4.25 -12.43 -13.44
C ARG A 62 3.30 -11.94 -12.34
N PRO A 63 2.79 -10.72 -12.41
CA PRO A 63 1.73 -10.28 -11.51
C PRO A 63 0.48 -11.15 -11.62
N THR A 64 -0.12 -11.48 -10.48
CA THR A 64 -1.39 -12.23 -10.39
C THR A 64 -2.46 -11.43 -9.68
N HIS A 65 -2.07 -10.60 -8.72
CA HIS A 65 -2.97 -9.79 -7.90
C HIS A 65 -2.49 -8.34 -7.82
N LEU A 66 -3.43 -7.40 -7.85
CA LEU A 66 -3.21 -6.00 -7.49
C LEU A 66 -4.03 -5.68 -6.25
N LEU A 67 -3.39 -5.08 -5.26
CA LEU A 67 -4.03 -4.63 -4.03
C LEU A 67 -3.92 -3.10 -3.97
N TYR A 68 -5.05 -2.41 -3.83
CA TYR A 68 -5.06 -0.95 -3.77
C TYR A 68 -5.33 -0.48 -2.35
N THR A 69 -4.42 0.35 -1.81
CA THR A 69 -4.69 1.05 -0.55
C THR A 69 -5.84 2.04 -0.74
N HIS A 70 -5.84 2.78 -1.83
CA HIS A 70 -6.90 3.70 -2.24
C HIS A 70 -6.77 4.05 -3.72
N THR A 71 -7.67 4.87 -4.27
CA THR A 71 -7.72 5.15 -5.70
C THR A 71 -7.37 6.59 -6.08
N HIS A 72 -6.55 7.29 -5.30
CA HIS A 72 -5.93 8.50 -5.81
C HIS A 72 -5.12 8.19 -7.06
N ARG A 73 -5.07 9.17 -7.96
CA ARG A 73 -4.60 8.96 -9.33
C ARG A 73 -3.18 8.42 -9.43
N ASP A 74 -2.33 8.79 -8.52
CA ASP A 74 -0.93 8.37 -8.46
C ASP A 74 -0.79 6.93 -7.92
N HIS A 75 -1.57 6.50 -6.92
CA HIS A 75 -1.61 5.11 -6.46
C HIS A 75 -2.20 4.17 -7.51
N ALA A 76 -3.21 4.63 -8.24
CA ALA A 76 -3.83 3.86 -9.32
C ALA A 76 -3.23 4.16 -10.71
N ALA A 77 -2.05 4.81 -10.79
CA ALA A 77 -1.45 5.24 -12.06
C ALA A 77 -1.19 4.08 -13.01
N GLY A 78 -0.68 2.98 -12.50
CA GLY A 78 -0.34 1.80 -13.28
C GLY A 78 -1.55 0.97 -13.74
N PHE A 79 -2.73 1.09 -13.10
CA PHE A 79 -3.86 0.20 -13.36
C PHE A 79 -4.21 0.04 -14.86
N PRO A 80 -4.41 1.12 -15.66
CA PRO A 80 -4.83 0.96 -17.06
C PRO A 80 -3.77 0.25 -17.92
N GLN A 81 -2.50 0.40 -17.60
CA GLN A 81 -1.42 -0.29 -18.31
C GLN A 81 -1.31 -1.73 -17.85
N MET A 82 -1.36 -2.00 -16.55
CA MET A 82 -1.30 -3.34 -15.99
C MET A 82 -2.45 -4.22 -16.55
N LYS A 83 -3.66 -3.69 -16.56
CA LYS A 83 -4.83 -4.41 -17.11
C LYS A 83 -4.71 -4.74 -18.60
N ARG A 84 -3.98 -3.94 -19.39
CA ARG A 84 -3.69 -4.25 -20.79
C ARG A 84 -2.61 -5.31 -20.95
N LEU A 85 -1.57 -5.27 -20.08
CA LEU A 85 -0.46 -6.22 -20.12
C LEU A 85 -0.89 -7.61 -19.62
N ILE A 86 -1.73 -7.63 -18.57
CA ILE A 86 -2.18 -8.85 -17.91
C ILE A 86 -3.70 -8.74 -17.66
N PRO A 87 -4.54 -9.17 -18.61
CA PRO A 87 -6.00 -9.00 -18.52
C PRO A 87 -6.70 -9.83 -17.45
N ASP A 88 -6.10 -10.94 -17.03
CA ASP A 88 -6.63 -11.92 -16.08
C ASP A 88 -6.26 -11.68 -14.61
N LEU A 89 -5.71 -10.49 -14.30
CA LEU A 89 -5.38 -10.10 -12.92
C LEU A 89 -6.60 -10.06 -12.01
N GLU A 90 -6.42 -10.55 -10.79
CA GLU A 90 -7.32 -10.23 -9.68
C GLU A 90 -6.97 -8.84 -9.11
N VAL A 91 -7.99 -8.01 -8.96
CA VAL A 91 -7.82 -6.62 -8.52
C VAL A 91 -8.68 -6.37 -7.29
N TRP A 92 -8.04 -6.02 -6.19
CA TRP A 92 -8.65 -5.83 -4.88
C TRP A 92 -8.61 -4.37 -4.44
N GLY A 93 -9.67 -3.91 -3.82
CA GLY A 93 -9.76 -2.62 -3.15
C GLY A 93 -11.00 -2.56 -2.27
N HIS A 94 -11.12 -1.51 -1.47
CA HIS A 94 -12.31 -1.32 -0.64
C HIS A 94 -13.50 -0.81 -1.45
N VAL A 95 -14.72 -1.21 -1.11
CA VAL A 95 -15.95 -0.84 -1.81
C VAL A 95 -16.12 0.68 -1.96
N GLU A 96 -15.67 1.47 -0.98
CA GLU A 96 -15.76 2.93 -1.00
C GLU A 96 -14.76 3.61 -1.99
N CYS A 97 -13.80 2.88 -2.55
CA CYS A 97 -12.83 3.43 -3.51
C CYS A 97 -13.47 3.95 -4.79
N ASN A 98 -14.57 3.34 -5.25
CA ASN A 98 -15.24 3.68 -6.51
C ASN A 98 -16.60 4.35 -6.31
N HIS A 99 -16.84 5.01 -5.18
CA HIS A 99 -18.07 5.74 -4.97
C HIS A 99 -18.25 6.81 -6.08
N PRO A 100 -19.42 6.89 -6.75
CA PRO A 100 -19.63 7.78 -7.90
C PRO A 100 -19.30 9.25 -7.63
N GLY A 101 -19.56 9.73 -6.40
CA GLY A 101 -19.21 11.10 -5.99
C GLY A 101 -17.72 11.37 -6.01
N LEU A 102 -16.88 10.40 -5.70
CA LEU A 102 -15.42 10.53 -5.73
C LEU A 102 -14.90 10.57 -7.15
N LEU A 103 -15.41 9.71 -8.02
CA LEU A 103 -14.96 9.61 -9.42
C LEU A 103 -15.27 10.86 -10.26
N ALA A 104 -16.11 11.78 -9.77
CA ALA A 104 -16.30 13.09 -10.36
C ALA A 104 -15.08 14.03 -10.17
N HIS A 105 -14.20 13.71 -9.21
CA HIS A 105 -13.02 14.52 -8.91
C HIS A 105 -11.77 13.99 -9.62
N VAL A 106 -10.99 14.89 -10.20
CA VAL A 106 -9.78 14.55 -10.97
C VAL A 106 -8.68 13.83 -10.15
N VAL A 107 -8.71 13.95 -8.84
CA VAL A 107 -7.72 13.30 -7.95
C VAL A 107 -7.91 11.79 -7.87
N PHE A 108 -9.10 11.28 -8.20
CA PHE A 108 -9.39 9.85 -8.21
C PHE A 108 -9.27 9.23 -9.61
N ARG A 109 -8.94 7.95 -9.62
CA ARG A 109 -8.96 7.12 -10.81
C ARG A 109 -9.92 5.94 -10.59
N LYS A 110 -10.76 5.68 -11.57
CA LYS A 110 -11.58 4.46 -11.59
C LYS A 110 -10.67 3.24 -11.76
N VAL A 111 -10.78 2.30 -10.83
CA VAL A 111 -10.17 0.97 -10.88
C VAL A 111 -11.29 -0.06 -11.04
N GLU A 112 -11.12 -0.99 -11.97
CA GLU A 112 -12.06 -2.10 -12.17
C GLU A 112 -11.66 -3.24 -11.23
N PHE A 113 -12.21 -3.22 -10.01
CA PHE A 113 -12.00 -4.27 -9.03
C PHE A 113 -12.72 -5.55 -9.44
N THR A 114 -12.04 -6.69 -9.32
CA THR A 114 -12.65 -8.02 -9.44
C THR A 114 -13.18 -8.51 -8.11
N ASN A 115 -12.58 -8.03 -7.02
CA ASN A 115 -12.92 -8.37 -5.64
C ASN A 115 -12.93 -7.09 -4.77
N LEU A 116 -13.77 -7.08 -3.76
CA LEU A 116 -13.94 -5.91 -2.88
C LEU A 116 -13.87 -6.32 -1.42
N TRP A 117 -13.07 -5.61 -0.65
CA TRP A 117 -13.22 -5.55 0.80
C TRP A 117 -14.42 -4.66 1.15
N ASN A 118 -15.17 -5.05 2.16
CA ASN A 118 -16.38 -4.33 2.59
C ASN A 118 -16.55 -4.38 4.11
N HIS A 119 -15.48 -4.27 4.85
CA HIS A 119 -15.51 -4.24 6.31
C HIS A 119 -15.58 -2.79 6.82
N ALA A 120 -16.10 -2.64 8.05
CA ALA A 120 -16.33 -1.33 8.65
C ALA A 120 -15.03 -0.59 8.97
N PRO A 121 -15.05 0.76 9.10
CA PRO A 121 -13.91 1.52 9.57
C PRO A 121 -13.30 0.96 10.87
N GLN A 122 -11.97 0.94 10.96
CA GLN A 122 -11.18 0.42 12.08
C GLN A 122 -11.49 -1.05 12.41
N THR A 123 -11.86 -1.84 11.41
CA THR A 123 -11.95 -3.30 11.49
C THR A 123 -11.02 -3.96 10.49
N GLU A 124 -10.79 -5.25 10.63
CA GLU A 124 -9.80 -6.01 9.90
C GLU A 124 -10.43 -7.18 9.13
N GLU A 125 -9.87 -7.48 7.97
CA GLU A 125 -10.15 -8.67 7.19
C GLU A 125 -8.82 -9.32 6.80
N ILE A 126 -8.75 -10.65 6.77
CA ILE A 126 -7.55 -11.36 6.35
C ILE A 126 -7.65 -11.67 4.85
N TRP A 127 -6.67 -11.19 4.10
CA TRP A 127 -6.49 -11.56 2.72
C TRP A 127 -5.45 -12.67 2.62
N ASN A 128 -5.88 -13.84 2.11
CA ASN A 128 -5.02 -15.02 1.96
C ASN A 128 -4.96 -15.45 0.50
N GLN A 129 -3.74 -15.63 -0.02
CA GLN A 129 -3.51 -16.24 -1.32
C GLN A 129 -2.22 -17.09 -1.26
N GLY A 130 -2.34 -18.41 -1.49
CA GLY A 130 -1.24 -19.34 -1.23
C GLY A 130 -0.74 -19.24 0.19
N ASN A 131 0.56 -18.99 0.35
CA ASN A 131 1.20 -18.77 1.64
C ASN A 131 1.27 -17.28 2.04
N ILE A 132 0.77 -16.37 1.20
CA ILE A 132 0.69 -14.95 1.56
C ILE A 132 -0.54 -14.71 2.42
N SER A 133 -0.34 -14.14 3.61
CA SER A 133 -1.40 -13.75 4.54
C SER A 133 -1.20 -12.30 4.97
N LEU A 134 -2.15 -11.42 4.61
CA LEU A 134 -2.12 -10.01 4.95
C LEU A 134 -3.36 -9.64 5.73
N THR A 135 -3.18 -8.92 6.83
CA THR A 135 -4.28 -8.23 7.51
C THR A 135 -4.56 -6.92 6.78
N VAL A 136 -5.78 -6.74 6.34
CA VAL A 136 -6.28 -5.54 5.66
C VAL A 136 -7.18 -4.78 6.62
N THR A 137 -6.83 -3.54 6.92
CA THR A 137 -7.59 -2.69 7.83
C THR A 137 -8.23 -1.54 7.08
N HIS A 138 -9.55 -1.36 7.18
CA HIS A 138 -10.21 -0.17 6.65
C HIS A 138 -9.86 1.05 7.50
N SER A 139 -9.13 1.98 6.92
CA SER A 139 -8.56 3.17 7.58
C SER A 139 -8.92 4.46 6.84
N PRO A 140 -10.24 4.83 6.79
CA PRO A 140 -10.70 6.02 6.08
C PRO A 140 -10.21 7.30 6.73
N GLY A 141 -10.25 8.38 5.96
CA GLY A 141 -9.94 9.74 6.42
C GLY A 141 -9.16 10.50 5.36
N HIS A 142 -8.02 10.01 4.90
CA HIS A 142 -7.33 10.54 3.72
C HIS A 142 -8.18 10.30 2.44
N ALA A 143 -8.72 9.12 2.30
CA ALA A 143 -9.71 8.75 1.30
C ALA A 143 -10.74 7.79 1.90
N PRO A 144 -12.03 7.78 1.43
CA PRO A 144 -13.08 6.96 2.03
C PRO A 144 -12.78 5.46 2.02
N GLY A 145 -12.25 4.95 0.92
CA GLY A 145 -11.90 3.52 0.77
C GLY A 145 -10.45 3.20 1.09
N HIS A 146 -9.78 4.03 1.87
CA HIS A 146 -8.38 3.77 2.21
C HIS A 146 -8.24 2.55 3.12
N VAL A 147 -7.28 1.68 2.81
CA VAL A 147 -6.88 0.54 3.65
C VAL A 147 -5.38 0.54 3.91
N THR A 148 -4.98 -0.01 5.05
CA THR A 148 -3.61 -0.42 5.31
C THR A 148 -3.49 -1.93 5.21
N LEU A 149 -2.30 -2.45 4.89
CA LEU A 149 -2.03 -3.88 4.79
C LEU A 149 -0.81 -4.25 5.62
N HIS A 150 -0.88 -5.30 6.43
CA HIS A 150 0.31 -5.75 7.13
C HIS A 150 0.44 -7.27 7.18
N GLY A 151 1.68 -7.73 7.15
CA GLY A 151 2.11 -9.12 7.18
C GLY A 151 3.53 -9.25 6.67
N HIS A 152 4.14 -10.40 6.85
CA HIS A 152 5.46 -10.72 6.29
C HIS A 152 6.56 -9.67 6.59
N GLY A 153 6.57 -9.11 7.81
CA GLY A 153 7.57 -8.12 8.21
C GLY A 153 7.34 -6.70 7.70
N VAL A 154 6.13 -6.42 7.14
CA VAL A 154 5.78 -5.12 6.55
C VAL A 154 4.45 -4.61 7.11
N TYR A 155 4.39 -3.31 7.38
CA TYR A 155 3.17 -2.53 7.52
C TYR A 155 3.11 -1.51 6.37
N HIS A 156 2.36 -1.82 5.32
CA HIS A 156 2.15 -0.90 4.19
C HIS A 156 1.03 0.08 4.55
N ALA A 157 1.43 1.29 4.90
CA ALA A 157 0.56 2.30 5.48
C ALA A 157 -0.28 3.08 4.44
N GLY A 158 0.07 3.00 3.15
CA GLY A 158 -0.50 3.92 2.14
C GLY A 158 -0.35 5.37 2.59
N ASP A 159 -1.39 6.17 2.35
CA ASP A 159 -1.43 7.58 2.75
C ASP A 159 -2.11 7.81 4.11
N LEU A 160 -2.20 6.77 4.96
CA LEU A 160 -2.56 6.96 6.36
C LEU A 160 -1.39 7.52 7.16
N LEU A 161 -0.22 6.87 7.05
CA LEU A 161 1.01 7.25 7.77
C LEU A 161 2.18 7.34 6.80
N PHE A 162 2.93 8.41 6.91
CA PHE A 162 4.25 8.55 6.34
C PHE A 162 5.32 8.25 7.41
N THR A 163 6.58 8.34 7.06
CA THR A 163 7.66 8.07 8.03
C THR A 163 7.60 9.01 9.25
N TYR A 164 7.28 10.29 9.04
CA TYR A 164 7.27 11.32 10.09
C TYR A 164 5.94 12.07 10.24
N ALA A 165 4.96 11.83 9.37
CA ALA A 165 3.69 12.55 9.30
C ALA A 165 2.54 11.61 9.00
N CYS A 166 1.36 12.15 8.69
CA CYS A 166 0.22 11.44 8.10
C CYS A 166 -0.20 12.04 6.76
N GLY A 167 -1.10 11.35 6.06
CA GLY A 167 -1.72 11.86 4.85
C GLY A 167 -2.56 13.11 5.11
N ARG A 168 -2.77 13.89 4.06
CA ARG A 168 -3.62 15.09 4.11
C ARG A 168 -5.10 14.72 4.18
N ASP A 169 -5.90 15.61 4.73
CA ASP A 169 -7.33 15.43 5.00
C ASP A 169 -8.21 16.53 4.38
N ASP A 170 -7.66 17.25 3.38
CA ASP A 170 -8.32 18.38 2.72
C ASP A 170 -8.64 18.12 1.23
N LEU A 171 -8.48 16.88 0.76
CA LEU A 171 -8.86 16.46 -0.59
C LEU A 171 -10.36 16.14 -0.68
N PRO A 172 -10.96 16.16 -1.89
CA PRO A 172 -12.33 15.67 -2.06
C PRO A 172 -12.53 14.28 -1.49
N GLY A 173 -13.53 14.11 -0.63
CA GLY A 173 -13.82 12.84 0.05
C GLY A 173 -13.01 12.56 1.31
N SER A 174 -12.03 13.40 1.66
CA SER A 174 -11.32 13.29 2.95
C SER A 174 -12.22 13.64 4.12
N ASP A 175 -11.95 13.04 5.27
CA ASP A 175 -12.64 13.27 6.56
C ASP A 175 -11.61 13.35 7.69
N PRO A 176 -11.34 14.56 8.24
CA PRO A 176 -10.37 14.73 9.32
C PRO A 176 -10.67 13.94 10.59
N ILE A 177 -11.97 13.74 10.90
CA ILE A 177 -12.38 12.99 12.10
C ILE A 177 -12.14 11.50 11.89
N ALA A 178 -12.51 10.98 10.72
CA ALA A 178 -12.22 9.60 10.36
C ALA A 178 -10.70 9.33 10.33
N LEU A 179 -9.89 10.30 9.84
CA LEU A 179 -8.43 10.19 9.85
C LEU A 179 -7.87 10.06 11.28
N LEU A 180 -8.33 10.89 12.21
CA LEU A 180 -7.92 10.79 13.63
C LEU A 180 -8.25 9.43 14.23
N HIS A 181 -9.43 8.87 13.94
CA HIS A 181 -9.81 7.54 14.41
C HIS A 181 -8.92 6.45 13.80
N SER A 182 -8.64 6.54 12.49
CA SER A 182 -7.76 5.60 11.78
C SER A 182 -6.34 5.65 12.29
N LEU A 183 -5.79 6.84 12.57
CA LEU A 183 -4.46 7.02 13.17
C LEU A 183 -4.39 6.42 14.59
N ALA A 184 -5.42 6.67 15.41
CA ALA A 184 -5.48 6.09 16.76
C ALA A 184 -5.53 4.55 16.72
N TYR A 185 -6.30 3.98 15.79
CA TYR A 185 -6.38 2.54 15.58
C TYR A 185 -5.05 1.97 15.11
N ALA A 186 -4.44 2.57 14.08
CA ALA A 186 -3.13 2.18 13.55
C ALA A 186 -2.05 2.20 14.63
N LYS A 187 -2.01 3.25 15.48
CA LYS A 187 -1.12 3.30 16.65
C LYS A 187 -1.30 2.10 17.58
N GLY A 188 -2.54 1.66 17.79
CA GLY A 188 -2.86 0.47 18.58
C GLY A 188 -2.31 -0.81 17.94
N GLN A 189 -2.47 -0.97 16.62
CA GLN A 189 -1.92 -2.10 15.86
C GLN A 189 -0.38 -2.11 15.90
N LEU A 190 0.27 -0.99 15.59
CA LEU A 190 1.72 -0.86 15.55
C LEU A 190 2.38 -1.24 16.90
N LYS A 191 1.73 -0.94 18.02
CA LYS A 191 2.23 -1.35 19.35
C LYS A 191 2.20 -2.86 19.59
N GLN A 192 1.39 -3.61 18.84
CA GLN A 192 1.23 -5.06 18.99
C GLN A 192 2.07 -5.85 17.98
N LEU A 193 2.54 -5.20 16.91
CA LEU A 193 3.38 -5.83 15.89
C LEU A 193 4.86 -5.84 16.32
N PRO A 194 5.69 -6.73 15.74
CA PRO A 194 7.12 -6.70 15.95
C PRO A 194 7.71 -5.34 15.59
N GLN A 195 8.50 -4.79 16.51
CA GLN A 195 8.95 -3.39 16.44
C GLN A 195 10.01 -3.13 15.36
N ASP A 196 10.64 -4.18 14.86
CA ASP A 196 11.61 -4.17 13.76
C ASP A 196 10.97 -4.32 12.36
N TRP A 197 9.64 -4.52 12.30
CA TRP A 197 8.95 -4.53 11.02
C TRP A 197 9.07 -3.18 10.31
N ARG A 198 9.06 -3.23 8.98
CA ARG A 198 9.17 -2.04 8.12
C ARG A 198 7.81 -1.37 7.93
N LEU A 199 7.69 -0.13 8.34
CA LEU A 199 6.58 0.72 7.96
C LEU A 199 6.88 1.35 6.60
N ILE A 200 6.11 0.95 5.58
CA ILE A 200 6.22 1.46 4.21
C ILE A 200 5.12 2.51 4.01
N PRO A 201 5.47 3.78 3.80
CA PRO A 201 4.48 4.84 3.51
C PRO A 201 3.98 4.76 2.06
N GLY A 202 2.90 5.47 1.74
CA GLY A 202 2.47 5.66 0.35
C GLY A 202 3.45 6.50 -0.47
N HIS A 203 4.12 7.45 0.18
CA HIS A 203 5.11 8.32 -0.42
C HIS A 203 6.35 8.46 0.46
N ARG A 204 7.51 8.63 -0.18
CA ARG A 204 8.75 8.95 0.50
C ARG A 204 8.83 10.45 0.77
N TYR A 205 8.83 10.82 2.04
CA TYR A 205 8.98 12.20 2.52
C TYR A 205 10.14 12.32 3.51
N ASP A 206 10.43 13.57 3.90
CA ASP A 206 11.51 13.86 4.83
C ASP A 206 11.28 13.21 6.21
N TRP A 207 12.37 12.70 6.76
CA TRP A 207 12.49 12.23 8.12
C TRP A 207 12.98 13.33 9.04
N ILE A 208 12.95 13.10 10.35
CA ILE A 208 13.31 14.10 11.39
C ILE A 208 14.71 14.69 11.23
N ASP A 209 15.65 13.97 10.63
CA ASP A 209 17.03 14.43 10.38
C ASP A 209 17.22 15.08 9.00
N GLY A 210 16.13 15.25 8.23
CA GLY A 210 16.15 15.76 6.87
C GLY A 210 16.55 14.74 5.79
N SER A 211 16.79 13.48 6.15
CA SER A 211 16.90 12.39 5.18
C SER A 211 15.52 12.02 4.62
N THR A 212 15.49 11.23 3.56
CA THR A 212 14.23 10.74 2.95
C THR A 212 14.26 9.22 2.85
N PRO A 213 14.11 8.49 3.97
CA PRO A 213 14.17 7.04 3.99
C PRO A 213 13.01 6.42 3.18
N ASP A 214 13.24 5.23 2.63
CA ASP A 214 12.23 4.45 1.92
C ASP A 214 11.20 3.84 2.88
N TRP A 215 11.63 3.52 4.09
CA TRP A 215 10.81 3.07 5.22
C TRP A 215 11.52 3.37 6.52
N VAL A 216 10.81 3.22 7.62
CA VAL A 216 11.35 3.23 8.99
C VAL A 216 10.91 1.98 9.73
N SER A 217 11.54 1.65 10.86
CA SER A 217 11.03 0.61 11.74
C SER A 217 9.70 1.05 12.40
N ILE A 218 8.87 0.10 12.81
CA ILE A 218 7.66 0.42 13.59
C ILE A 218 8.03 1.15 14.87
N SER A 219 9.13 0.76 15.54
CA SER A 219 9.60 1.46 16.74
C SER A 219 9.95 2.92 16.47
N ASP A 220 10.67 3.21 15.38
CA ASP A 220 11.01 4.59 15.03
C ASP A 220 9.76 5.39 14.66
N CYS A 221 8.83 4.80 13.91
CA CYS A 221 7.56 5.45 13.61
C CYS A 221 6.79 5.80 14.89
N LEU A 222 6.67 4.88 15.84
CA LEU A 222 5.96 5.12 17.11
C LEU A 222 6.64 6.17 17.98
N GLU A 223 7.99 6.29 17.91
CA GLU A 223 8.76 7.23 18.71
C GLU A 223 8.75 8.63 18.10
N TYR A 224 8.89 8.77 16.77
CA TYR A 224 9.17 10.05 16.14
C TYR A 224 8.03 10.63 15.30
N ASN A 225 7.06 9.83 14.85
CA ASN A 225 5.98 10.35 14.01
C ASN A 225 5.03 11.23 14.81
N TYR A 226 4.97 12.52 14.46
CA TYR A 226 4.20 13.52 15.20
C TYR A 226 2.67 13.38 15.04
N ALA A 227 2.19 12.55 14.11
CA ALA A 227 0.76 12.27 13.93
C ALA A 227 0.26 11.15 14.85
N LEU A 228 1.15 10.42 15.50
CA LEU A 228 0.87 9.36 16.46
C LEU A 228 1.14 9.84 17.88
#